data_2b5bb7ff8e24d1ef335976e47de778aa
#
_entry.id   2b5bb7ff8e24d1ef335976e47de778aa
#
_cell.length_a   1.000
_cell.length_b   1.000
_cell.length_c   1.000
_cell.angle_alpha   90.00
_cell.angle_beta   90.00
_cell.angle_gamma   90.00
#
_symmetry.space_group_name_H-M   'P 1'
#
loop_
_entity.id
_entity.type
_entity.pdbx_description
1 polymer ?
#
loop_
_entity_poly.entity_id
_entity_poly.type
_entity_poly.pdbx_seq_one_letter_code
_entity_poly.pdbx_strand_id
1 'polypeptide(L)'
;MIIKNPQDIPAVNVEMEGAQDAQVRVLFGPKDKAPTFAMRIFTLGPNGHTPYHQHPFEHEVMILKGQIGAVSPDTTTALQPGDVLLIEPDEMHQFKNLSGTDPAEFMCLVPIAYQP
;
A
#
# COMPACT_ATOMS: atom_id res chain seq x y z
N MET A 1 25.45 -1.00 -1.52
CA MET A 1 24.23 -1.08 -2.36
C MET A 1 23.53 -2.40 -2.06
N ILE A 2 22.21 -2.36 -1.81
CA ILE A 2 21.41 -3.54 -1.51
C ILE A 2 20.40 -3.71 -2.65
N ILE A 3 20.40 -4.89 -3.27
CA ILE A 3 19.55 -5.18 -4.42
C ILE A 3 18.65 -6.37 -4.09
N LYS A 4 17.36 -6.22 -4.28
CA LYS A 4 16.37 -7.27 -4.06
C LYS A 4 15.38 -7.33 -5.21
N ASN A 5 14.77 -8.50 -5.39
CA ASN A 5 13.61 -8.65 -6.26
C ASN A 5 12.37 -8.88 -5.40
N PRO A 6 11.28 -8.12 -5.59
CA PRO A 6 10.07 -8.31 -4.79
C PRO A 6 9.54 -9.74 -4.79
N GLN A 7 9.74 -10.49 -5.86
CA GLN A 7 9.28 -11.88 -5.95
C GLN A 7 9.98 -12.81 -4.95
N ASP A 8 11.16 -12.42 -4.46
CA ASP A 8 11.91 -13.21 -3.49
C ASP A 8 11.55 -12.86 -2.04
N ILE A 9 10.65 -11.90 -1.85
CA ILE A 9 10.23 -11.45 -0.52
C ILE A 9 8.84 -12.02 -0.23
N PRO A 10 8.70 -12.82 0.84
CA PRO A 10 7.40 -13.40 1.19
C PRO A 10 6.37 -12.31 1.51
N ALA A 11 5.16 -12.49 0.99
CA ALA A 11 4.03 -11.65 1.36
C ALA A 11 3.48 -12.11 2.71
N VAL A 12 3.12 -11.16 3.57
CA VAL A 12 2.46 -11.43 4.83
C VAL A 12 1.09 -10.76 4.86
N ASN A 13 0.15 -11.36 5.57
CA ASN A 13 -1.19 -10.77 5.69
C ASN A 13 -1.12 -9.47 6.47
N VAL A 14 -1.89 -8.47 6.01
CA VAL A 14 -2.11 -7.24 6.76
C VAL A 14 -3.13 -7.57 7.85
N GLU A 15 -2.69 -7.59 9.11
CA GLU A 15 -3.50 -8.00 10.24
C GLU A 15 -4.12 -6.82 11.00
N MET A 16 -4.28 -5.69 10.33
CA MET A 16 -4.97 -4.53 10.92
C MET A 16 -6.47 -4.72 10.81
N GLU A 17 -7.18 -4.28 11.86
CA GLU A 17 -8.65 -4.24 11.82
C GLU A 17 -9.11 -3.39 10.64
N GLY A 18 -10.08 -3.92 9.89
CA GLY A 18 -10.59 -3.26 8.69
C GLY A 18 -9.89 -3.64 7.39
N ALA A 19 -8.79 -4.39 7.44
CA ALA A 19 -8.16 -4.95 6.25
C ALA A 19 -8.86 -6.26 5.84
N GLN A 20 -9.00 -6.47 4.54
CA GLN A 20 -9.57 -7.69 3.99
C GLN A 20 -8.78 -8.10 2.76
N ASP A 21 -8.31 -9.35 2.74
CA ASP A 21 -7.57 -9.94 1.64
C ASP A 21 -6.47 -9.01 1.12
N ALA A 22 -5.69 -8.47 2.05
CA ALA A 22 -4.58 -7.57 1.80
C ALA A 22 -3.29 -8.20 2.33
N GLN A 23 -2.25 -8.17 1.51
CA GLN A 23 -0.92 -8.66 1.87
C GLN A 23 0.12 -7.59 1.62
N VAL A 24 1.23 -7.66 2.35
CA VAL A 24 2.32 -6.69 2.23
C VAL A 24 3.67 -7.40 2.13
N ARG A 25 4.53 -6.86 1.26
CA ARG A 25 5.95 -7.18 1.19
C ARG A 25 6.72 -5.92 1.58
N VAL A 26 7.51 -5.98 2.64
CA VAL A 26 8.42 -4.88 2.99
C VAL A 26 9.70 -5.09 2.21
N LEU A 27 9.94 -4.25 1.22
CA LEU A 27 11.10 -4.37 0.33
C LEU A 27 12.36 -3.84 1.01
N PHE A 28 12.27 -2.64 1.57
CA PHE A 28 13.31 -2.04 2.39
C PHE A 28 12.67 -1.42 3.62
N GLY A 29 13.23 -1.71 4.77
CA GLY A 29 12.69 -1.24 6.03
C GLY A 29 13.75 -1.24 7.12
N PRO A 30 13.32 -1.27 8.40
CA PRO A 30 14.25 -1.24 9.53
C PRO A 30 15.27 -2.38 9.53
N LYS A 31 14.88 -3.57 9.05
CA LYS A 31 15.79 -4.73 8.97
C LYS A 31 16.96 -4.49 8.03
N ASP A 32 16.79 -3.62 7.06
CA ASP A 32 17.83 -3.24 6.10
C ASP A 32 18.59 -1.99 6.55
N LYS A 33 18.23 -1.45 7.72
CA LYS A 33 18.77 -0.20 8.24
C LYS A 33 18.54 0.98 7.29
N ALA A 34 17.43 0.97 6.58
CA ALA A 34 17.03 2.09 5.74
C ALA A 34 16.84 3.33 6.62
N PRO A 35 17.50 4.47 6.31
CA PRO A 35 17.54 5.58 7.26
C PRO A 35 16.30 6.48 7.24
N THR A 36 15.59 6.58 6.13
CA THR A 36 14.55 7.61 5.95
C THR A 36 13.20 7.05 5.55
N PHE A 37 13.15 6.15 4.56
CA PHE A 37 11.91 5.60 4.03
C PHE A 37 11.86 4.09 4.18
N ALA A 38 10.64 3.56 4.31
CA ALA A 38 10.37 2.16 4.03
C ALA A 38 9.64 2.07 2.69
N MET A 39 9.98 1.04 1.91
CA MET A 39 9.34 0.76 0.62
C MET A 39 8.60 -0.56 0.72
N ARG A 40 7.31 -0.55 0.37
CA ARG A 40 6.45 -1.73 0.48
C ARG A 40 5.65 -1.93 -0.78
N ILE A 41 5.29 -3.18 -1.08
CA ILE A 41 4.27 -3.51 -2.07
C ILE A 41 3.11 -4.18 -1.36
N PHE A 42 1.92 -3.62 -1.56
CA PHE A 42 0.66 -4.21 -1.10
C PHE A 42 0.00 -4.94 -2.27
N THR A 43 -0.52 -6.12 -1.98
CA THR A 43 -1.33 -6.90 -2.92
C THR A 43 -2.73 -7.03 -2.32
N LEU A 44 -3.72 -6.61 -3.08
CA LEU A 44 -5.13 -6.77 -2.73
C LEU A 44 -5.73 -7.87 -3.59
N GLY A 45 -6.28 -8.90 -2.96
CA GLY A 45 -7.03 -9.92 -3.67
C GLY A 45 -8.36 -9.36 -4.21
N PRO A 46 -9.13 -10.17 -4.95
CA PRO A 46 -10.44 -9.73 -5.44
C PRO A 46 -11.31 -9.18 -4.32
N ASN A 47 -11.85 -7.98 -4.51
CA ASN A 47 -12.64 -7.24 -3.51
C ASN A 47 -11.88 -6.90 -2.22
N GLY A 48 -10.57 -7.12 -2.18
CA GLY A 48 -9.74 -6.81 -1.02
C GLY A 48 -9.58 -5.32 -0.80
N HIS A 49 -9.26 -4.94 0.42
CA HIS A 49 -9.07 -3.53 0.77
C HIS A 49 -8.19 -3.36 2.02
N THR A 50 -7.59 -2.18 2.12
CA THR A 50 -6.89 -1.75 3.33
C THR A 50 -7.89 -1.18 4.33
N PRO A 51 -7.46 -0.91 5.58
CA PRO A 51 -8.32 -0.20 6.53
C PRO A 51 -8.67 1.21 6.03
N TYR A 52 -9.87 1.67 6.35
CA TYR A 52 -10.25 3.07 6.18
C TYR A 52 -9.81 3.83 7.43
N HIS A 53 -8.75 4.62 7.31
CA HIS A 53 -8.09 5.22 8.47
C HIS A 53 -7.35 6.51 8.11
N GLN A 54 -6.82 7.15 9.15
CA GLN A 54 -5.91 8.30 9.02
C GLN A 54 -4.75 8.11 10.00
N HIS A 55 -3.65 8.79 9.73
CA HIS A 55 -2.48 8.77 10.59
C HIS A 55 -1.65 10.05 10.38
N PRO A 56 -0.76 10.43 11.34
CA PRO A 56 -0.05 11.71 11.29
C PRO A 56 1.15 11.74 10.35
N PHE A 57 1.25 10.83 9.39
CA PHE A 57 2.33 10.78 8.42
C PHE A 57 1.77 10.51 7.03
N GLU A 58 2.55 10.88 6.00
CA GLU A 58 2.16 10.74 4.61
C GLU A 58 2.51 9.37 4.02
N HIS A 59 1.86 9.05 2.92
CA HIS A 59 2.25 7.99 2.00
C HIS A 59 2.47 8.57 0.61
N GLU A 60 3.46 8.04 -0.11
CA GLU A 60 3.60 8.23 -1.54
C GLU A 60 3.38 6.87 -2.20
N VAL A 61 2.47 6.81 -3.16
CA VAL A 61 1.96 5.56 -3.71
C VAL A 61 2.03 5.57 -5.23
N MET A 62 2.40 4.44 -5.80
CA MET A 62 2.32 4.20 -7.25
C MET A 62 1.53 2.91 -7.48
N ILE A 63 0.54 2.97 -8.35
CA ILE A 63 -0.24 1.80 -8.75
C ILE A 63 0.60 0.98 -9.73
N LEU A 64 0.77 -0.30 -9.43
CA LEU A 64 1.58 -1.21 -10.24
C LEU A 64 0.76 -2.15 -11.12
N LYS A 65 -0.40 -2.58 -10.63
CA LYS A 65 -1.20 -3.62 -11.31
C LYS A 65 -2.66 -3.50 -10.91
N GLY A 66 -3.54 -3.77 -11.86
CA GLY A 66 -4.97 -3.87 -11.60
C GLY A 66 -5.68 -2.53 -11.52
N GLN A 67 -6.86 -2.54 -10.94
CA GLN A 67 -7.72 -1.36 -10.78
C GLN A 67 -7.95 -1.12 -9.31
N ILE A 68 -7.51 0.03 -8.83
CA ILE A 68 -7.58 0.37 -7.41
C ILE A 68 -8.43 1.63 -7.25
N GLY A 69 -9.35 1.60 -6.29
CA GLY A 69 -10.08 2.77 -5.85
C GLY A 69 -9.38 3.41 -4.67
N ALA A 70 -9.03 4.69 -4.81
CA ALA A 70 -8.58 5.50 -3.69
C ALA A 70 -9.80 6.14 -3.04
N VAL A 71 -10.11 5.70 -1.83
CA VAL A 71 -11.31 6.13 -1.09
C VAL A 71 -10.95 7.28 -0.17
N SER A 72 -11.70 8.37 -0.28
CA SER A 72 -11.66 9.51 0.63
C SER A 72 -13.06 9.73 1.20
N PRO A 73 -13.26 10.64 2.19
CA PRO A 73 -14.60 10.83 2.77
C PRO A 73 -15.68 11.19 1.75
N ASP A 74 -15.32 11.92 0.70
CA ASP A 74 -16.30 12.45 -0.25
C ASP A 74 -16.43 11.63 -1.54
N THR A 75 -15.43 10.82 -1.87
CA THR A 75 -15.41 10.15 -3.18
C THR A 75 -14.47 8.95 -3.20
N THR A 76 -14.65 8.12 -4.21
CA THR A 76 -13.70 7.06 -4.57
C THR A 76 -13.20 7.36 -5.98
N THR A 77 -11.88 7.50 -6.10
CA THR A 77 -11.24 7.78 -7.39
C THR A 77 -10.63 6.49 -7.93
N ALA A 78 -11.03 6.11 -9.15
CA ALA A 78 -10.46 4.94 -9.80
C ALA A 78 -9.07 5.25 -10.35
N LEU A 79 -8.11 4.41 -10.02
CA LEU A 79 -6.71 4.53 -10.42
C LEU A 79 -6.31 3.35 -11.27
N GLN A 80 -5.35 3.55 -12.15
CA GLN A 80 -4.79 2.53 -13.03
C GLN A 80 -3.27 2.48 -12.90
N PRO A 81 -2.63 1.40 -13.39
CA PRO A 81 -1.16 1.29 -13.32
C PRO A 81 -0.46 2.52 -13.89
N GLY A 82 0.55 2.99 -13.17
CA GLY A 82 1.29 4.19 -13.50
C GLY A 82 0.82 5.45 -12.78
N ASP A 83 -0.41 5.47 -12.26
CA ASP A 83 -0.88 6.60 -11.46
C ASP A 83 -0.10 6.70 -10.16
N VAL A 84 0.20 7.92 -9.75
CA VAL A 84 0.90 8.22 -8.50
C VAL A 84 0.04 9.15 -7.65
N LEU A 85 0.14 8.99 -6.32
CA LEU A 85 -0.61 9.86 -5.42
C LEU A 85 0.14 10.09 -4.11
N LEU A 86 -0.11 11.24 -3.51
CA LEU A 86 0.35 11.60 -2.19
C LEU A 86 -0.86 11.58 -1.25
N ILE A 87 -0.79 10.74 -0.22
CA ILE A 87 -1.75 10.77 0.89
C ILE A 87 -1.14 11.66 1.95
N GLU A 88 -1.77 12.79 2.21
CA GLU A 88 -1.25 13.77 3.16
C GLU A 88 -1.43 13.31 4.61
N PRO A 89 -0.65 13.84 5.56
CA PRO A 89 -0.85 13.54 6.99
C PRO A 89 -2.32 13.84 7.39
N ASP A 90 -2.88 12.96 8.20
CA ASP A 90 -4.24 13.05 8.75
C ASP A 90 -5.39 12.99 7.74
N GLU A 91 -5.08 12.67 6.49
CA GLU A 91 -6.10 12.47 5.46
C GLU A 91 -6.71 11.07 5.61
N MET A 92 -8.04 11.01 5.78
CA MET A 92 -8.77 9.73 5.79
C MET A 92 -8.67 9.08 4.41
N HIS A 93 -8.27 7.82 4.38
CA HIS A 93 -8.04 7.10 3.13
C HIS A 93 -8.19 5.60 3.27
N GLN A 94 -8.45 4.96 2.13
CA GLN A 94 -8.49 3.52 1.99
C GLN A 94 -8.17 3.18 0.53
N PHE A 95 -7.54 2.03 0.30
CA PHE A 95 -7.38 1.47 -1.04
C PHE A 95 -8.25 0.23 -1.17
N LYS A 96 -9.00 0.17 -2.26
CA LYS A 96 -9.86 -0.98 -2.59
C LYS A 96 -9.48 -1.55 -3.94
N ASN A 97 -9.46 -2.88 -4.04
CA ASN A 97 -9.43 -3.53 -5.34
C ASN A 97 -10.84 -3.43 -5.94
N LEU A 98 -10.95 -2.78 -7.09
CA LEU A 98 -12.24 -2.60 -7.77
C LEU A 98 -12.65 -3.81 -8.59
N SER A 99 -11.76 -4.82 -8.74
CA SER A 99 -12.07 -6.06 -9.44
C SER A 99 -12.52 -7.13 -8.46
N GLY A 100 -13.54 -7.89 -8.85
CA GLY A 100 -13.98 -9.09 -8.12
C GLY A 100 -13.29 -10.36 -8.58
N THR A 101 -12.34 -10.29 -9.52
CA THR A 101 -11.70 -11.47 -10.11
C THR A 101 -10.17 -11.40 -10.11
N ASP A 102 -9.58 -10.22 -10.30
CA ASP A 102 -8.15 -10.05 -10.50
C ASP A 102 -7.48 -9.34 -9.32
N PRO A 103 -6.27 -9.74 -8.94
CA PRO A 103 -5.53 -9.04 -7.90
C PRO A 103 -5.07 -7.65 -8.36
N ALA A 104 -4.77 -6.79 -7.39
CA ALA A 104 -4.24 -5.47 -7.65
C ALA A 104 -3.03 -5.23 -6.73
N GLU A 105 -2.09 -4.40 -7.19
CA GLU A 105 -0.87 -4.11 -6.45
C GLU A 105 -0.53 -2.64 -6.51
N PHE A 106 -0.01 -2.12 -5.38
CA PHE A 106 0.54 -0.78 -5.35
C PHE A 106 1.80 -0.74 -4.47
N MET A 107 2.74 0.12 -4.85
CA MET A 107 3.94 0.40 -4.08
C MET A 107 3.65 1.60 -3.17
N CYS A 108 4.10 1.52 -1.92
CA CYS A 108 3.86 2.56 -0.93
C CYS A 108 5.15 2.88 -0.18
N LEU A 109 5.51 4.16 -0.16
CA LEU A 109 6.56 4.66 0.70
C LEU A 109 5.95 5.20 1.99
N VAL A 110 6.65 4.97 3.09
CA VAL A 110 6.27 5.48 4.41
C VAL A 110 7.53 5.91 5.15
N PRO A 111 7.46 6.93 6.01
CA PRO A 111 8.61 7.27 6.86
C PRO A 111 9.04 6.06 7.69
N ILE A 112 10.34 5.83 7.80
CA ILE A 112 10.89 4.62 8.42
C ILE A 112 10.40 4.39 9.86
N ALA A 113 10.14 5.47 10.60
CA ALA A 113 9.69 5.39 11.99
C ALA A 113 8.33 4.69 12.13
N TYR A 114 7.53 4.64 11.06
CA TYR A 114 6.18 4.07 11.06
C TYR A 114 6.09 2.69 10.40
N GLN A 115 7.23 2.11 10.05
CA GLN A 115 7.30 0.74 9.56
C GLN A 115 7.93 -0.13 10.65
N PRO A 116 7.12 -0.97 11.35
CA PRO A 116 7.65 -1.86 12.38
C PRO A 116 8.52 -3.01 11.82
#